data_20d1a89446f96fc03fcfce1b5f8b6bf9
#
_entry.id   20d1a89446f96fc03fcfce1b5f8b6bf9
#
_cell.length_a   1.000
_cell.length_b   1.000
_cell.length_c   1.000
_cell.angle_alpha   90.00
_cell.angle_beta   90.00
_cell.angle_gamma   90.00
#
_symmetry.space_group_name_H-M   'P 1'
#
loop_
_entity.id
_entity.type
_entity.pdbx_description
1 polymer ?
#
loop_
_entity_poly.entity_id
_entity_poly.type
_entity_poly.pdbx_seq_one_letter_code
_entity_poly.pdbx_strand_id
1 'polypeptide(L)'
;DSLNVGEPVDGDLQAWNSMMQIAEGDISTPEAWEEIQQYLDVPNLVDWMILNFYVGNVDWDHNNWYAGRRRLPGEGYKFFVWDAERTFWNLNENRTGLNNANRPSRLHQRLTNNDEYKTLFRDRVQRHFFDDGVLTSEAAQARWDSFAEHIELALAAETARWGDDKRANDPYNTREEWTTELNWFRRTYFPRRSGLVYGQLAQRGLARSPTEPPVITPANGRIPPGGDGLEINMTTAAGSIYYTLDGSDPRLEGNGVAPSATRFTGAFNLPRSSEIQARTLRRGIWSNLVEKSFGTDVSALRISEIHYNPRPPDEDSPVSQQDLEFIELVNSSEEALDLTGVHFSSGVEFDFTSSAVLDLAPGEFVLVVKDIEAFATRYDIGRILIAGEYRGNLANAGEELALQDALGENILAFSYSDDWDPQTDGQGFPLELVDLTVEAELLASPASWRASTIMDGTPGFGEQPPLPGGLQRPGDTNQDGRTDLSDAVSLLGHLFIGNPQRLPCGDGAVADPGNAVLLDLNGDTQIDLADGIHLLIYLFQGGPQPAGGTECIPIEGCEQACFD
;
A
#
# COMPACT_ATOMS: atom_id res chain seq x y z
N ASP A 1 -1.86 13.51 20.55
CA ASP A 1 -2.99 13.53 21.50
C ASP A 1 -3.95 12.41 21.15
N SER A 2 -4.36 11.62 22.12
CA SER A 2 -5.41 10.62 21.97
C SER A 2 -6.42 10.67 23.12
N LEU A 3 -7.68 10.38 22.80
CA LEU A 3 -8.81 10.45 23.73
C LEU A 3 -9.64 9.18 23.64
N ASN A 4 -10.07 8.68 24.81
CA ASN A 4 -11.11 7.67 24.92
C ASN A 4 -12.30 8.28 25.69
N VAL A 5 -13.46 8.34 25.04
CA VAL A 5 -14.70 8.90 25.62
C VAL A 5 -14.51 10.32 26.20
N GLY A 6 -13.58 11.11 25.63
CA GLY A 6 -13.29 12.49 26.05
C GLY A 6 -12.29 12.63 27.19
N GLU A 7 -11.72 11.54 27.68
CA GLU A 7 -10.62 11.55 28.63
C GLU A 7 -9.29 11.34 27.90
N PRO A 8 -8.21 12.06 28.22
CA PRO A 8 -6.93 11.89 27.56
C PRO A 8 -6.32 10.52 27.90
N VAL A 9 -5.94 9.77 26.89
CA VAL A 9 -5.15 8.53 27.01
C VAL A 9 -3.66 8.86 26.88
N ASP A 10 -3.35 9.75 25.94
CA ASP A 10 -2.00 10.29 25.75
C ASP A 10 -2.12 11.78 25.36
N GLY A 11 -1.12 12.59 25.81
CA GLY A 11 -1.15 14.02 25.55
C GLY A 11 -2.10 14.81 26.46
N ASP A 12 -2.83 15.77 25.88
CA ASP A 12 -3.74 16.64 26.62
C ASP A 12 -5.02 17.00 25.83
N LEU A 13 -5.93 17.74 26.46
CA LEU A 13 -7.21 18.17 25.87
C LEU A 13 -7.17 19.55 25.21
N GLN A 14 -6.02 20.20 25.08
CA GLN A 14 -5.98 21.58 24.59
C GLN A 14 -6.54 21.69 23.17
N ALA A 15 -6.06 20.85 22.26
CA ALA A 15 -6.52 20.85 20.87
C ALA A 15 -8.00 20.43 20.75
N TRP A 16 -8.45 19.44 21.52
CA TRP A 16 -9.87 19.06 21.58
C TRP A 16 -10.76 20.20 22.03
N ASN A 17 -10.38 20.89 23.11
CA ASN A 17 -11.14 22.02 23.63
C ASN A 17 -11.18 23.19 22.63
N SER A 18 -10.07 23.49 21.95
CA SER A 18 -10.02 24.50 20.89
C SER A 18 -10.95 24.14 19.73
N MET A 19 -10.90 22.91 19.24
CA MET A 19 -11.80 22.40 18.19
C MET A 19 -13.28 22.55 18.59
N MET A 20 -13.63 22.12 19.80
CA MET A 20 -15.01 22.23 20.31
C MET A 20 -15.44 23.69 20.47
N GLN A 21 -14.56 24.57 20.91
CA GLN A 21 -14.84 26.00 21.03
C GLN A 21 -15.13 26.65 19.66
N ILE A 22 -14.35 26.34 18.63
CA ILE A 22 -14.59 26.79 17.26
C ILE A 22 -15.96 26.29 16.79
N ALA A 23 -16.25 24.99 16.96
CA ALA A 23 -17.52 24.38 16.56
C ALA A 23 -18.74 24.98 17.27
N GLU A 24 -18.61 25.38 18.54
CA GLU A 24 -19.70 26.04 19.32
C GLU A 24 -19.92 27.51 18.91
N GLY A 25 -18.94 28.13 18.22
CA GLY A 25 -19.05 29.46 17.64
C GLY A 25 -19.90 29.50 16.38
N ASP A 26 -19.70 30.54 15.56
CA ASP A 26 -20.36 30.65 14.25
C ASP A 26 -19.52 29.92 13.20
N ILE A 27 -19.71 28.62 13.08
CA ILE A 27 -19.01 27.75 12.13
C ILE A 27 -19.41 27.99 10.65
N SER A 28 -20.40 28.85 10.39
CA SER A 28 -20.83 29.16 9.02
C SER A 28 -19.88 30.11 8.28
N THR A 29 -18.94 30.75 8.99
CA THR A 29 -17.93 31.62 8.38
C THR A 29 -16.79 30.82 7.74
N PRO A 30 -16.23 31.32 6.62
CA PRO A 30 -15.09 30.67 5.98
C PRO A 30 -13.88 30.54 6.92
N GLU A 31 -13.61 31.54 7.74
CA GLU A 31 -12.49 31.57 8.68
C GLU A 31 -12.61 30.47 9.75
N ALA A 32 -13.78 30.30 10.34
CA ALA A 32 -14.03 29.25 11.33
C ALA A 32 -13.99 27.86 10.70
N TRP A 33 -14.44 27.76 9.44
CA TRP A 33 -14.36 26.50 8.68
C TRP A 33 -12.92 26.10 8.37
N GLU A 34 -12.08 27.04 7.94
CA GLU A 34 -10.65 26.82 7.69
C GLU A 34 -9.91 26.50 9.01
N GLU A 35 -10.22 27.22 10.10
CA GLU A 35 -9.58 27.02 11.39
C GLU A 35 -9.87 25.64 11.98
N ILE A 36 -11.11 25.12 11.88
CA ILE A 36 -11.46 23.81 12.47
C ILE A 36 -10.74 22.66 11.78
N GLN A 37 -10.44 22.77 10.48
CA GLN A 37 -9.72 21.75 9.71
C GLN A 37 -8.26 21.58 10.16
N GLN A 38 -7.69 22.52 10.90
CA GLN A 38 -6.38 22.35 11.54
C GLN A 38 -6.41 21.39 12.74
N TYR A 39 -7.61 21.14 13.29
CA TYR A 39 -7.81 20.26 14.45
C TYR A 39 -8.58 18.98 14.13
N LEU A 40 -9.22 18.91 12.98
CA LEU A 40 -10.17 17.86 12.62
C LEU A 40 -9.94 17.36 11.20
N ASP A 41 -9.77 16.07 11.05
CA ASP A 41 -9.93 15.38 9.76
C ASP A 41 -11.44 15.26 9.48
N VAL A 42 -11.99 16.24 8.74
CA VAL A 42 -13.42 16.33 8.50
C VAL A 42 -13.96 15.16 7.67
N PRO A 43 -13.30 14.70 6.60
CA PRO A 43 -13.71 13.49 5.88
C PRO A 43 -13.80 12.25 6.78
N ASN A 44 -12.78 12.02 7.62
CA ASN A 44 -12.81 10.91 8.57
C ASN A 44 -13.97 11.00 9.55
N LEU A 45 -14.23 12.19 10.13
CA LEU A 45 -15.39 12.37 11.00
C LEU A 45 -16.69 12.03 10.28
N VAL A 46 -16.88 12.51 9.05
CA VAL A 46 -18.10 12.26 8.27
C VAL A 46 -18.30 10.77 8.02
N ASP A 47 -17.28 10.06 7.59
CA ASP A 47 -17.37 8.62 7.34
C ASP A 47 -17.64 7.84 8.62
N TRP A 48 -16.98 8.20 9.71
CA TRP A 48 -17.19 7.59 11.02
C TRP A 48 -18.61 7.84 11.55
N MET A 49 -19.17 9.04 11.33
CA MET A 49 -20.58 9.35 11.66
C MET A 49 -21.54 8.51 10.82
N ILE A 50 -21.33 8.44 9.50
CA ILE A 50 -22.15 7.64 8.58
C ILE A 50 -22.13 6.16 9.00
N LEU A 51 -20.97 5.61 9.32
CA LEU A 51 -20.84 4.24 9.79
C LEU A 51 -21.64 3.99 11.07
N ASN A 52 -21.49 4.84 12.11
CA ASN A 52 -22.24 4.69 13.36
C ASN A 52 -23.75 4.81 13.16
N PHE A 53 -24.22 5.67 12.26
CA PHE A 53 -25.63 5.73 11.89
C PHE A 53 -26.10 4.48 11.17
N TYR A 54 -25.28 3.95 10.26
CA TYR A 54 -25.62 2.75 9.47
C TYR A 54 -25.74 1.52 10.34
N VAL A 55 -24.78 1.26 11.20
CA VAL A 55 -24.80 0.10 12.10
C VAL A 55 -25.78 0.27 13.27
N GLY A 56 -26.32 1.47 13.47
CA GLY A 56 -27.23 1.79 14.57
C GLY A 56 -26.60 1.59 15.94
N ASN A 57 -25.34 2.03 16.11
CA ASN A 57 -24.60 1.85 17.35
C ASN A 57 -25.33 2.53 18.53
N VAL A 58 -25.82 1.75 19.51
CA VAL A 58 -26.61 2.26 20.63
C VAL A 58 -25.74 2.63 21.83
N ASP A 59 -24.52 2.18 21.90
CA ASP A 59 -23.57 2.46 22.98
C ASP A 59 -22.55 3.56 22.62
N TRP A 60 -22.80 4.26 21.59
CA TRP A 60 -22.13 5.43 21.08
C TRP A 60 -23.08 6.65 21.25
N ASP A 61 -22.69 7.86 21.56
CA ASP A 61 -21.38 8.49 21.73
C ASP A 61 -21.11 8.86 23.20
N HIS A 62 -21.93 8.37 24.11
CA HIS A 62 -21.71 8.54 25.55
C HIS A 62 -20.58 7.62 26.09
N ASN A 63 -20.35 6.48 25.42
CA ASN A 63 -19.24 5.55 25.62
C ASN A 63 -18.47 5.33 24.30
N ASN A 64 -17.81 4.29 24.12
CA ASN A 64 -17.31 3.57 22.96
C ASN A 64 -16.94 4.46 21.75
N TRP A 65 -16.02 5.39 21.92
CA TRP A 65 -15.36 6.10 20.83
C TRP A 65 -13.93 6.47 21.22
N TYR A 66 -13.08 6.49 20.22
CA TYR A 66 -11.67 6.84 20.32
C TYR A 66 -11.32 7.87 19.26
N ALA A 67 -10.49 8.86 19.59
CA ALA A 67 -9.96 9.82 18.65
C ALA A 67 -8.49 10.08 18.92
N GLY A 68 -7.70 10.29 17.87
CA GLY A 68 -6.28 10.55 17.98
C GLY A 68 -5.79 11.52 16.91
N ARG A 69 -4.72 12.27 17.20
CA ARG A 69 -4.01 13.11 16.25
C ARG A 69 -2.51 13.13 16.54
N ARG A 70 -1.69 13.31 15.51
CA ARG A 70 -0.29 13.69 15.69
C ARG A 70 -0.20 15.20 15.96
N ARG A 71 0.79 15.63 16.74
CA ARG A 71 1.03 17.06 17.04
C ARG A 71 1.86 17.73 15.93
N LEU A 72 1.44 17.55 14.70
CA LEU A 72 2.07 18.14 13.52
C LEU A 72 1.09 19.12 12.84
N PRO A 73 1.58 20.16 12.15
CA PRO A 73 0.72 21.05 11.37
C PRO A 73 -0.09 20.28 10.32
N GLY A 74 -1.39 20.57 10.23
CA GLY A 74 -2.30 19.92 9.28
C GLY A 74 -2.81 18.55 9.70
N GLU A 75 -2.36 18.01 10.86
CA GLU A 75 -2.85 16.73 11.39
C GLU A 75 -4.00 16.95 12.35
N GLY A 76 -5.22 16.71 11.87
CA GLY A 76 -6.47 16.79 12.66
C GLY A 76 -6.79 15.49 13.40
N TYR A 77 -7.72 15.57 14.34
CA TYR A 77 -8.26 14.39 15.00
C TYR A 77 -8.94 13.48 13.99
N LYS A 78 -8.55 12.18 14.03
CA LYS A 78 -9.23 11.07 13.37
C LYS A 78 -9.99 10.26 14.41
N PHE A 79 -11.17 9.80 14.04
CA PHE A 79 -12.03 8.97 14.87
C PHE A 79 -11.92 7.51 14.45
N PHE A 80 -11.87 6.62 15.43
CA PHE A 80 -11.72 5.18 15.24
C PHE A 80 -12.93 4.45 15.80
N VAL A 81 -13.27 3.31 15.20
CA VAL A 81 -14.26 2.41 15.77
C VAL A 81 -13.67 1.78 17.02
N TRP A 82 -14.43 1.84 18.11
CA TRP A 82 -14.00 1.32 19.40
C TRP A 82 -15.17 0.64 20.08
N ASP A 83 -14.99 -0.63 20.51
CA ASP A 83 -15.96 -1.43 21.27
C ASP A 83 -17.40 -1.35 20.71
N ALA A 84 -17.55 -1.76 19.42
CA ALA A 84 -18.79 -1.58 18.67
C ALA A 84 -19.73 -2.80 18.74
N GLU A 85 -19.74 -3.55 19.86
CA GLU A 85 -20.52 -4.76 20.05
C GLU A 85 -22.03 -4.53 20.10
N ARG A 86 -22.45 -3.26 20.37
CA ARG A 86 -23.89 -2.89 20.48
C ARG A 86 -24.43 -2.28 19.19
N THR A 87 -24.13 -2.94 18.07
CA THR A 87 -24.56 -2.56 16.72
C THR A 87 -25.54 -3.59 16.15
N PHE A 88 -26.25 -3.22 15.08
CA PHE A 88 -27.16 -4.09 14.32
C PHE A 88 -28.40 -4.63 15.10
N TRP A 89 -28.68 -4.16 16.28
CA TRP A 89 -29.76 -4.69 17.14
C TRP A 89 -31.15 -4.40 16.62
N ASN A 90 -31.34 -3.27 15.96
CA ASN A 90 -32.65 -2.83 15.49
C ASN A 90 -32.57 -2.25 14.08
N LEU A 91 -33.31 -2.86 13.16
CA LEU A 91 -33.37 -2.41 11.77
C LEU A 91 -33.73 -0.90 11.65
N ASN A 92 -34.62 -0.40 12.52
CA ASN A 92 -35.12 0.96 12.47
C ASN A 92 -34.36 1.95 13.37
N GLU A 93 -33.26 1.52 14.01
CA GLU A 93 -32.47 2.40 14.88
C GLU A 93 -32.06 3.69 14.15
N ASN A 94 -32.28 4.81 14.82
CA ASN A 94 -31.97 6.14 14.27
C ASN A 94 -31.13 6.96 15.26
N ARG A 95 -29.84 7.08 14.95
CA ARG A 95 -28.88 7.83 15.77
C ARG A 95 -28.55 9.21 15.21
N THR A 96 -29.14 9.62 14.06
CA THR A 96 -28.81 10.88 13.37
C THR A 96 -29.18 12.15 14.17
N GLY A 97 -29.95 12.00 15.23
CA GLY A 97 -30.39 13.12 16.11
C GLY A 97 -29.60 13.29 17.40
N LEU A 98 -28.60 12.46 17.65
CA LEU A 98 -27.74 12.59 18.84
C LEU A 98 -27.06 13.96 18.91
N ASN A 99 -26.98 14.52 20.13
CA ASN A 99 -26.38 15.84 20.33
C ASN A 99 -25.89 15.98 21.79
N ASN A 100 -24.98 15.12 22.20
CA ASN A 100 -24.47 15.08 23.57
C ASN A 100 -23.32 16.09 23.73
N ALA A 101 -23.41 16.95 24.73
CA ALA A 101 -22.44 18.02 24.98
C ALA A 101 -21.01 17.48 25.10
N ASN A 102 -20.06 18.16 24.45
CA ASN A 102 -18.65 17.81 24.43
C ASN A 102 -18.35 16.39 23.90
N ARG A 103 -19.15 15.91 22.94
CA ARG A 103 -19.06 14.59 22.32
C ARG A 103 -19.00 14.71 20.78
N PRO A 104 -18.59 13.66 20.06
CA PRO A 104 -18.57 13.68 18.60
C PRO A 104 -19.93 14.02 17.97
N SER A 105 -21.04 13.57 18.55
CA SER A 105 -22.37 13.94 18.06
C SER A 105 -22.65 15.44 18.17
N ARG A 106 -22.16 16.12 19.24
CA ARG A 106 -22.25 17.56 19.34
C ARG A 106 -21.44 18.27 18.28
N LEU A 107 -20.19 17.81 18.06
CA LEU A 107 -19.34 18.33 17.00
C LEU A 107 -20.04 18.23 15.64
N HIS A 108 -20.52 17.05 15.27
CA HIS A 108 -21.30 16.83 14.05
C HIS A 108 -22.50 17.78 13.95
N GLN A 109 -23.34 17.88 14.99
CA GLN A 109 -24.54 18.74 14.95
C GLN A 109 -24.16 20.22 14.77
N ARG A 110 -23.07 20.69 15.34
CA ARG A 110 -22.61 22.07 15.15
C ARG A 110 -22.10 22.29 13.72
N LEU A 111 -21.32 21.35 13.20
CA LEU A 111 -20.79 21.40 11.82
C LEU A 111 -21.90 21.38 10.76
N THR A 112 -23.09 20.83 11.05
CA THR A 112 -24.22 20.90 10.11
C THR A 112 -24.78 22.32 9.89
N ASN A 113 -24.29 23.34 10.59
CA ASN A 113 -24.58 24.74 10.29
C ASN A 113 -23.66 25.30 9.18
N ASN A 114 -22.61 24.58 8.79
CA ASN A 114 -21.73 24.94 7.68
C ASN A 114 -22.18 24.26 6.38
N ASP A 115 -22.22 24.98 5.27
CA ASP A 115 -22.70 24.44 3.99
C ASP A 115 -21.66 23.54 3.32
N GLU A 116 -20.36 23.78 3.52
CA GLU A 116 -19.30 22.90 3.03
C GLU A 116 -19.32 21.54 3.73
N TYR A 117 -19.51 21.52 5.05
CA TYR A 117 -19.71 20.28 5.80
C TYR A 117 -20.92 19.48 5.29
N LYS A 118 -22.06 20.15 5.06
CA LYS A 118 -23.24 19.47 4.49
C LYS A 118 -22.99 18.93 3.09
N THR A 119 -22.24 19.66 2.29
CA THR A 119 -21.89 19.23 0.93
C THR A 119 -21.01 18.00 1.00
N LEU A 120 -19.91 18.03 1.75
CA LEU A 120 -19.04 16.89 1.97
C LEU A 120 -19.83 15.68 2.52
N PHE A 121 -20.72 15.89 3.51
CA PHE A 121 -21.51 14.80 4.07
C PHE A 121 -22.42 14.13 3.03
N ARG A 122 -23.04 14.91 2.15
CA ARG A 122 -23.88 14.40 1.03
C ARG A 122 -23.04 13.64 0.01
N ASP A 123 -21.84 14.12 -0.29
CA ASP A 123 -20.91 13.47 -1.20
C ASP A 123 -20.46 12.11 -0.65
N ARG A 124 -20.11 12.05 0.66
CA ARG A 124 -19.76 10.78 1.30
C ARG A 124 -20.95 9.82 1.38
N VAL A 125 -22.18 10.32 1.55
CA VAL A 125 -23.39 9.49 1.44
C VAL A 125 -23.55 8.97 0.00
N GLN A 126 -23.33 9.79 -1.03
CA GLN A 126 -23.35 9.35 -2.42
C GLN A 126 -22.33 8.23 -2.66
N ARG A 127 -21.10 8.42 -2.24
CA ARG A 127 -20.02 7.43 -2.36
C ARG A 127 -20.32 6.09 -1.69
N HIS A 128 -20.90 6.12 -0.47
CA HIS A 128 -21.07 4.89 0.32
C HIS A 128 -22.37 4.14 0.06
N PHE A 129 -23.45 4.82 -0.36
CA PHE A 129 -24.77 4.21 -0.45
C PHE A 129 -25.22 3.86 -1.88
N PHE A 130 -24.47 4.28 -2.90
CA PHE A 130 -24.84 4.08 -4.30
C PHE A 130 -23.74 3.36 -5.07
N ASP A 131 -24.10 2.83 -6.23
CA ASP A 131 -23.22 2.13 -7.17
C ASP A 131 -22.46 0.98 -6.50
N ASP A 132 -21.15 1.06 -6.42
CA ASP A 132 -20.21 0.13 -5.78
C ASP A 132 -19.90 0.48 -4.32
N GLY A 133 -20.66 1.42 -3.73
CA GLY A 133 -20.46 1.90 -2.38
C GLY A 133 -20.54 0.81 -1.30
N VAL A 134 -19.67 0.92 -0.29
CA VAL A 134 -19.51 -0.09 0.79
C VAL A 134 -20.72 -0.31 1.68
N LEU A 135 -21.69 0.62 1.70
CA LEU A 135 -22.94 0.54 2.45
C LEU A 135 -24.17 0.27 1.57
N THR A 136 -23.99 -0.14 0.31
CA THR A 136 -25.07 -0.74 -0.48
C THR A 136 -25.54 -2.03 0.19
N SER A 137 -26.77 -2.45 -0.08
CA SER A 137 -27.32 -3.68 0.50
C SER A 137 -26.47 -4.89 0.15
N GLU A 138 -26.03 -4.97 -1.09
CA GLU A 138 -25.24 -6.06 -1.66
C GLU A 138 -23.83 -6.11 -1.05
N ALA A 139 -23.11 -4.99 -1.04
CA ALA A 139 -21.74 -4.94 -0.52
C ALA A 139 -21.68 -5.19 1.01
N ALA A 140 -22.62 -4.60 1.76
CA ALA A 140 -22.70 -4.80 3.20
C ALA A 140 -23.06 -6.24 3.56
N GLN A 141 -23.98 -6.87 2.82
CA GLN A 141 -24.34 -8.27 3.02
C GLN A 141 -23.19 -9.21 2.66
N ALA A 142 -22.52 -9.01 1.53
CA ALA A 142 -21.41 -9.84 1.11
C ALA A 142 -20.28 -9.85 2.15
N ARG A 143 -19.94 -8.68 2.70
CA ARG A 143 -18.94 -8.56 3.77
C ARG A 143 -19.39 -9.28 5.05
N TRP A 144 -20.64 -9.13 5.43
CA TRP A 144 -21.21 -9.86 6.57
C TRP A 144 -21.14 -11.37 6.37
N ASP A 145 -21.50 -11.86 5.19
CA ASP A 145 -21.48 -13.29 4.87
C ASP A 145 -20.07 -13.85 4.92
N SER A 146 -19.08 -13.14 4.40
CA SER A 146 -17.65 -13.52 4.48
C SER A 146 -17.17 -13.66 5.93
N PHE A 147 -17.47 -12.69 6.80
CA PHE A 147 -17.13 -12.79 8.22
C PHE A 147 -17.89 -13.93 8.93
N ALA A 148 -19.17 -14.13 8.61
CA ALA A 148 -19.97 -15.20 9.19
C ALA A 148 -19.41 -16.58 8.84
N GLU A 149 -18.99 -16.80 7.60
CA GLU A 149 -18.33 -18.03 7.16
C GLU A 149 -16.99 -18.25 7.88
N HIS A 150 -16.20 -17.20 8.04
CA HIS A 150 -14.90 -17.28 8.72
C HIS A 150 -15.01 -17.74 10.19
N ILE A 151 -16.05 -17.29 10.91
CA ILE A 151 -16.22 -17.61 12.34
C ILE A 151 -17.10 -18.83 12.60
N GLU A 152 -17.77 -19.43 11.61
CA GLU A 152 -18.79 -20.47 11.79
C GLU A 152 -18.26 -21.69 12.57
N LEU A 153 -17.04 -22.15 12.26
CA LEU A 153 -16.43 -23.27 12.97
C LEU A 153 -16.10 -22.93 14.43
N ALA A 154 -15.61 -21.71 14.68
CA ALA A 154 -15.30 -21.25 16.04
C ALA A 154 -16.56 -21.10 16.90
N LEU A 155 -17.70 -20.70 16.30
CA LEU A 155 -18.99 -20.61 16.99
C LEU A 155 -19.50 -21.92 17.54
N ALA A 156 -19.18 -23.05 16.91
CA ALA A 156 -19.54 -24.36 17.43
C ALA A 156 -18.85 -24.62 18.78
N ALA A 157 -17.56 -24.27 18.90
CA ALA A 157 -16.82 -24.41 20.15
C ALA A 157 -17.27 -23.39 21.21
N GLU A 158 -17.52 -22.15 20.80
CA GLU A 158 -18.05 -21.09 21.66
C GLU A 158 -19.41 -21.48 22.25
N THR A 159 -20.33 -21.94 21.40
CA THR A 159 -21.67 -22.39 21.82
C THR A 159 -21.60 -23.61 22.75
N ALA A 160 -20.73 -24.57 22.47
CA ALA A 160 -20.54 -25.73 23.33
C ALA A 160 -20.00 -25.36 24.73
N ARG A 161 -19.20 -24.30 24.82
CA ARG A 161 -18.59 -23.83 26.08
C ARG A 161 -19.50 -22.91 26.88
N TRP A 162 -20.19 -21.97 26.23
CA TRP A 162 -20.87 -20.87 26.86
C TRP A 162 -22.38 -20.77 26.56
N GLY A 163 -22.90 -21.66 25.71
CA GLY A 163 -24.30 -21.61 25.27
C GLY A 163 -25.32 -21.64 26.40
N ASP A 164 -24.99 -22.25 27.52
CA ASP A 164 -25.84 -22.34 28.72
C ASP A 164 -25.61 -21.22 29.75
N ASP A 165 -24.55 -20.42 29.62
CA ASP A 165 -24.21 -19.36 30.59
C ASP A 165 -25.34 -18.32 30.77
N LYS A 166 -26.00 -17.94 29.69
CA LYS A 166 -27.10 -16.99 29.69
C LYS A 166 -28.49 -17.62 29.63
N ARG A 167 -28.60 -18.89 29.23
CA ARG A 167 -29.85 -19.65 29.03
C ARG A 167 -29.69 -21.11 29.47
N ALA A 168 -29.55 -21.31 30.78
CA ALA A 168 -29.25 -22.64 31.38
C ALA A 168 -30.26 -23.74 31.03
N ASN A 169 -31.55 -23.42 30.85
CA ASN A 169 -32.60 -24.40 30.56
C ASN A 169 -32.88 -24.60 29.06
N ASP A 170 -32.32 -23.77 28.21
CA ASP A 170 -32.49 -23.78 26.76
C ASP A 170 -31.24 -23.15 26.13
N PRO A 171 -30.09 -23.83 26.16
CA PRO A 171 -28.82 -23.27 25.71
C PRO A 171 -28.86 -22.79 24.27
N TYR A 172 -28.16 -21.68 23.99
CA TYR A 172 -27.94 -21.22 22.62
C TYR A 172 -27.25 -22.30 21.79
N ASN A 173 -27.65 -22.45 20.54
CA ASN A 173 -27.03 -23.39 19.63
C ASN A 173 -26.82 -22.80 18.24
N THR A 174 -25.83 -23.34 17.52
CA THR A 174 -25.47 -22.83 16.20
C THR A 174 -26.48 -23.14 15.11
N ARG A 175 -27.30 -24.18 15.28
CA ARG A 175 -28.29 -24.57 14.26
C ARG A 175 -29.53 -23.69 14.25
N GLU A 176 -30.04 -23.34 15.43
CA GLU A 176 -31.31 -22.59 15.53
C GLU A 176 -31.06 -21.09 15.59
N GLU A 177 -30.35 -20.64 16.63
CA GLU A 177 -30.19 -19.19 16.86
C GLU A 177 -29.29 -18.55 15.82
N TRP A 178 -28.08 -19.10 15.60
CA TRP A 178 -27.13 -18.56 14.64
C TRP A 178 -27.71 -18.52 13.22
N THR A 179 -28.28 -19.65 12.75
CA THR A 179 -28.89 -19.72 11.41
C THR A 179 -30.10 -18.80 11.31
N THR A 180 -30.88 -18.63 12.37
CA THR A 180 -32.04 -17.71 12.40
C THR A 180 -31.57 -16.27 12.27
N GLU A 181 -30.52 -15.85 13.02
CA GLU A 181 -29.96 -14.50 12.95
C GLU A 181 -29.32 -14.25 11.58
N LEU A 182 -28.52 -15.17 11.03
CA LEU A 182 -27.97 -15.03 9.68
C LEU A 182 -29.09 -14.81 8.63
N ASN A 183 -30.17 -15.60 8.71
CA ASN A 183 -31.29 -15.46 7.78
C ASN A 183 -32.03 -14.14 7.97
N TRP A 184 -32.13 -13.62 9.20
CA TRP A 184 -32.74 -12.32 9.46
C TRP A 184 -31.90 -11.19 8.85
N PHE A 185 -30.56 -11.23 9.01
CA PHE A 185 -29.66 -10.26 8.38
C PHE A 185 -29.76 -10.28 6.86
N ARG A 186 -29.68 -11.47 6.24
CA ARG A 186 -29.73 -11.68 4.79
C ARG A 186 -31.08 -11.28 4.15
N ARG A 187 -32.20 -11.54 4.82
CA ARG A 187 -33.53 -11.36 4.24
C ARG A 187 -34.23 -10.08 4.71
N THR A 188 -33.80 -9.49 5.79
CA THR A 188 -34.54 -8.38 6.42
C THR A 188 -33.67 -7.16 6.66
N TYR A 189 -32.52 -7.32 7.31
CA TYR A 189 -31.70 -6.18 7.71
C TYR A 189 -31.01 -5.52 6.52
N PHE A 190 -30.07 -6.18 5.87
CA PHE A 190 -29.29 -5.60 4.77
C PHE A 190 -30.13 -5.14 3.58
N PRO A 191 -31.15 -5.88 3.08
CA PRO A 191 -31.97 -5.41 1.97
C PRO A 191 -32.74 -4.10 2.25
N ARG A 192 -32.87 -3.70 3.52
CA ARG A 192 -33.65 -2.53 3.92
C ARG A 192 -32.87 -1.44 4.63
N ARG A 193 -31.74 -1.78 5.25
CA ARG A 193 -31.04 -0.84 6.15
C ARG A 193 -30.50 0.37 5.41
N SER A 194 -29.87 0.19 4.26
CA SER A 194 -29.33 1.29 3.45
C SER A 194 -30.39 2.32 3.09
N GLY A 195 -31.54 1.88 2.60
CA GLY A 195 -32.66 2.78 2.28
C GLY A 195 -33.25 3.50 3.51
N LEU A 196 -33.32 2.81 4.67
CA LEU A 196 -33.82 3.42 5.92
C LEU A 196 -32.89 4.52 6.42
N VAL A 197 -31.58 4.24 6.48
CA VAL A 197 -30.59 5.23 6.96
C VAL A 197 -30.50 6.40 5.98
N TYR A 198 -30.52 6.15 4.66
CA TYR A 198 -30.59 7.20 3.66
C TYR A 198 -31.81 8.12 3.89
N GLY A 199 -32.98 7.53 4.16
CA GLY A 199 -34.20 8.29 4.49
C GLY A 199 -34.05 9.12 5.78
N GLN A 200 -33.41 8.59 6.83
CA GLN A 200 -33.12 9.30 8.08
C GLN A 200 -32.17 10.49 7.85
N LEU A 201 -31.12 10.31 7.05
CA LEU A 201 -30.17 11.37 6.66
C LEU A 201 -30.86 12.43 5.76
N ALA A 202 -31.74 12.02 4.84
CA ALA A 202 -32.51 12.94 4.00
C ALA A 202 -33.40 13.87 4.82
N GLN A 203 -34.02 13.39 5.90
CA GLN A 203 -34.79 14.22 6.84
C GLN A 203 -33.94 15.28 7.55
N ARG A 204 -32.63 15.06 7.65
CA ARG A 204 -31.64 16.00 8.20
C ARG A 204 -31.01 16.91 7.14
N GLY A 205 -31.37 16.75 5.86
CA GLY A 205 -30.74 17.47 4.75
C GLY A 205 -29.32 17.02 4.43
N LEU A 206 -28.93 15.82 4.84
CA LEU A 206 -27.58 15.28 4.76
C LEU A 206 -27.42 14.16 3.71
N ALA A 207 -28.47 13.78 2.97
CA ALA A 207 -28.38 12.69 2.01
C ALA A 207 -28.20 13.16 0.56
N ARG A 208 -28.90 14.22 0.17
CA ARG A 208 -28.92 14.67 -1.23
C ARG A 208 -29.01 16.18 -1.37
N SER A 209 -28.44 16.68 -2.47
CA SER A 209 -28.68 18.02 -2.98
C SER A 209 -30.04 18.10 -3.71
N PRO A 210 -30.63 19.30 -3.84
CA PRO A 210 -31.79 19.53 -4.74
C PRO A 210 -31.49 19.32 -6.23
N THR A 211 -30.20 19.30 -6.61
CA THR A 211 -29.76 19.00 -7.99
C THR A 211 -29.34 17.54 -8.06
N GLU A 212 -29.88 16.80 -9.04
CA GLU A 212 -29.53 15.39 -9.25
C GLU A 212 -28.08 15.26 -9.76
N PRO A 213 -27.30 14.26 -9.26
CA PRO A 213 -25.96 14.01 -9.73
C PRO A 213 -25.97 13.50 -11.19
N PRO A 214 -24.84 13.60 -11.91
CA PRO A 214 -24.72 13.01 -13.22
C PRO A 214 -24.64 11.48 -13.12
N VAL A 215 -25.05 10.81 -14.21
CA VAL A 215 -24.80 9.38 -14.42
C VAL A 215 -23.66 9.23 -15.42
N ILE A 216 -22.60 8.54 -15.04
CA ILE A 216 -21.43 8.23 -15.86
C ILE A 216 -21.60 6.85 -16.45
N THR A 217 -21.32 6.67 -17.74
CA THR A 217 -21.43 5.39 -18.44
C THR A 217 -20.17 5.16 -19.28
N PRO A 218 -19.48 4.00 -19.12
CA PRO A 218 -19.76 2.96 -18.13
C PRO A 218 -19.56 3.45 -16.69
N ALA A 219 -20.09 2.71 -15.71
CA ALA A 219 -20.05 3.12 -14.31
C ALA A 219 -18.66 3.01 -13.68
N ASN A 220 -17.83 2.13 -14.20
CA ASN A 220 -16.40 1.89 -13.91
C ASN A 220 -15.86 0.96 -14.99
N GLY A 221 -14.61 0.59 -14.95
CA GLY A 221 -14.09 -0.50 -15.77
C GLY A 221 -12.67 -0.35 -16.26
N ARG A 222 -12.24 -1.43 -16.90
CA ARG A 222 -10.92 -1.50 -17.53
C ARG A 222 -10.92 -0.80 -18.86
N ILE A 223 -9.88 -0.03 -19.09
CA ILE A 223 -9.59 0.60 -20.37
C ILE A 223 -8.97 -0.47 -21.27
N PRO A 224 -9.53 -0.74 -22.47
CA PRO A 224 -9.00 -1.74 -23.37
C PRO A 224 -7.58 -1.38 -23.84
N PRO A 225 -6.64 -2.35 -23.92
CA PRO A 225 -5.32 -2.11 -24.44
C PRO A 225 -5.34 -1.79 -25.94
N GLY A 226 -4.35 -1.01 -26.41
CA GLY A 226 -4.06 -0.83 -27.83
C GLY A 226 -5.13 -0.11 -28.69
N GLY A 227 -6.00 0.70 -28.07
CA GLY A 227 -7.10 1.38 -28.75
C GLY A 227 -7.16 2.89 -28.53
N ASP A 228 -8.27 3.52 -28.99
CA ASP A 228 -8.53 4.94 -28.73
C ASP A 228 -8.95 5.23 -27.28
N GLY A 229 -8.88 4.23 -26.37
CA GLY A 229 -9.32 4.29 -24.99
C GLY A 229 -10.78 3.84 -24.79
N LEU A 230 -11.33 4.09 -23.58
CA LEU A 230 -12.69 3.76 -23.20
C LEU A 230 -13.60 4.98 -23.43
N GLU A 231 -14.68 4.81 -24.19
CA GLU A 231 -15.67 5.88 -24.39
C GLU A 231 -16.44 6.16 -23.10
N ILE A 232 -16.35 7.38 -22.60
CA ILE A 232 -17.07 7.88 -21.43
C ILE A 232 -18.20 8.80 -21.88
N ASN A 233 -19.41 8.52 -21.42
CA ASN A 233 -20.56 9.38 -21.59
C ASN A 233 -21.16 9.78 -20.24
N MET A 234 -21.75 10.97 -20.17
CA MET A 234 -22.38 11.48 -18.96
C MET A 234 -23.76 12.05 -19.27
N THR A 235 -24.73 11.78 -18.40
CA THR A 235 -26.09 12.30 -18.55
C THR A 235 -26.60 12.92 -17.25
N THR A 236 -27.49 13.89 -17.36
CA THR A 236 -28.21 14.49 -16.22
C THR A 236 -29.62 14.88 -16.65
N ALA A 237 -30.56 14.87 -15.70
CA ALA A 237 -31.94 15.27 -15.97
C ALA A 237 -32.07 16.77 -16.31
N ALA A 238 -31.25 17.62 -15.71
CA ALA A 238 -31.25 19.06 -16.00
C ALA A 238 -30.02 19.75 -15.39
N GLY A 239 -29.42 20.68 -16.13
CA GLY A 239 -28.23 21.43 -15.70
C GLY A 239 -27.06 21.27 -16.65
N SER A 240 -25.89 21.66 -16.22
CA SER A 240 -24.61 21.43 -16.93
C SER A 240 -23.76 20.52 -16.07
N ILE A 241 -23.15 19.50 -16.67
CA ILE A 241 -22.18 18.63 -16.00
C ILE A 241 -20.80 19.26 -16.12
N TYR A 242 -20.07 19.27 -15.02
CA TYR A 242 -18.64 19.59 -14.92
C TYR A 242 -17.92 18.40 -14.34
N TYR A 243 -16.72 18.11 -14.85
CA TYR A 243 -15.91 16.97 -14.42
C TYR A 243 -14.43 17.29 -14.45
N THR A 244 -13.64 16.50 -13.72
CA THR A 244 -12.18 16.44 -13.72
C THR A 244 -11.74 15.01 -13.98
N LEU A 245 -10.47 14.80 -14.32
CA LEU A 245 -9.86 13.49 -14.58
C LEU A 245 -8.70 13.18 -13.62
N ASP A 246 -8.43 14.11 -12.70
CA ASP A 246 -7.31 14.09 -11.76
C ASP A 246 -7.74 13.86 -10.31
N GLY A 247 -8.98 13.38 -10.09
CA GLY A 247 -9.53 13.16 -8.75
C GLY A 247 -9.83 14.45 -7.96
N SER A 248 -9.73 15.65 -8.56
CA SER A 248 -10.12 16.90 -7.91
C SER A 248 -11.61 17.18 -8.08
N ASP A 249 -12.24 17.83 -7.07
CA ASP A 249 -13.64 18.24 -7.16
C ASP A 249 -13.83 19.33 -8.24
N PRO A 250 -14.74 19.17 -9.21
CA PRO A 250 -15.06 20.23 -10.18
C PRO A 250 -15.70 21.47 -9.55
N ARG A 251 -16.08 21.43 -8.28
CA ARG A 251 -16.61 22.54 -7.49
C ARG A 251 -15.53 23.10 -6.55
N LEU A 252 -15.38 24.41 -6.52
CA LEU A 252 -14.62 25.10 -5.46
C LEU A 252 -15.50 25.32 -4.23
N GLU A 253 -14.90 25.39 -3.05
CA GLU A 253 -15.53 25.97 -1.87
C GLU A 253 -16.13 27.35 -2.22
N GLY A 254 -17.30 27.67 -1.65
CA GLY A 254 -18.05 28.86 -2.03
C GLY A 254 -18.81 28.75 -3.36
N ASN A 255 -18.98 27.54 -3.90
CA ASN A 255 -19.80 27.21 -5.08
C ASN A 255 -19.28 27.68 -6.46
N GLY A 256 -18.00 28.03 -6.58
CA GLY A 256 -17.35 28.29 -7.88
C GLY A 256 -17.13 27.02 -8.70
N VAL A 257 -16.84 27.16 -10.00
CA VAL A 257 -16.33 26.10 -10.86
C VAL A 257 -14.81 26.06 -10.71
N ALA A 258 -14.23 24.87 -10.45
CA ALA A 258 -12.79 24.73 -10.33
C ALA A 258 -12.08 25.03 -11.67
N PRO A 259 -10.88 25.62 -11.66
CA PRO A 259 -10.12 25.88 -12.90
C PRO A 259 -9.76 24.62 -13.67
N SER A 260 -9.57 23.48 -12.97
CA SER A 260 -9.34 22.14 -13.54
C SER A 260 -10.58 21.51 -14.17
N ALA A 261 -11.78 22.01 -13.82
CA ALA A 261 -13.03 21.41 -14.26
C ALA A 261 -13.34 21.70 -15.72
N THR A 262 -13.67 20.64 -16.43
CA THR A 262 -14.14 20.69 -17.82
C THR A 262 -15.67 20.58 -17.86
N ARG A 263 -16.31 21.42 -18.67
CA ARG A 263 -17.76 21.29 -18.93
C ARG A 263 -17.99 20.16 -19.92
N PHE A 264 -18.81 19.17 -19.54
CA PHE A 264 -19.18 18.08 -20.44
C PHE A 264 -20.07 18.57 -21.60
N THR A 265 -19.66 18.28 -22.83
CA THR A 265 -20.37 18.66 -24.06
C THR A 265 -20.72 17.47 -24.95
N GLY A 266 -20.25 16.29 -24.66
CA GLY A 266 -20.46 15.05 -25.42
C GLY A 266 -19.46 13.98 -25.01
N ALA A 267 -19.71 12.74 -25.43
CA ALA A 267 -18.82 11.61 -25.12
C ALA A 267 -17.37 11.87 -25.55
N PHE A 268 -16.43 11.31 -24.79
CA PHE A 268 -14.99 11.40 -25.06
C PHE A 268 -14.32 10.07 -24.72
N ASN A 269 -13.15 9.83 -25.31
CA ASN A 269 -12.36 8.65 -25.01
C ASN A 269 -11.37 8.92 -23.88
N LEU A 270 -11.26 7.95 -22.95
CA LEU A 270 -10.35 7.94 -21.82
C LEU A 270 -9.20 6.96 -22.14
N PRO A 271 -8.01 7.44 -22.52
CA PRO A 271 -6.92 6.58 -22.96
C PRO A 271 -6.06 6.03 -21.81
N ARG A 272 -6.17 6.59 -20.60
CA ARG A 272 -5.33 6.30 -19.44
C ARG A 272 -6.16 6.09 -18.19
N SER A 273 -5.59 5.38 -17.21
CA SER A 273 -6.12 5.29 -15.86
C SER A 273 -6.46 6.68 -15.33
N SER A 274 -7.63 6.83 -14.74
CA SER A 274 -8.12 8.15 -14.29
C SER A 274 -9.20 8.00 -13.24
N GLU A 275 -9.24 8.94 -12.32
CA GLU A 275 -10.35 9.13 -11.39
C GLU A 275 -11.23 10.29 -11.89
N ILE A 276 -12.41 9.96 -12.36
CA ILE A 276 -13.37 10.96 -12.83
C ILE A 276 -14.18 11.43 -11.63
N GLN A 277 -14.12 12.72 -11.32
CA GLN A 277 -15.04 13.38 -10.42
C GLN A 277 -15.99 14.27 -11.20
N ALA A 278 -17.30 14.12 -10.98
CA ALA A 278 -18.31 14.83 -11.76
C ALA A 278 -19.48 15.33 -10.89
N ARG A 279 -19.96 16.53 -11.22
CA ARG A 279 -21.14 17.17 -10.62
C ARG A 279 -22.03 17.82 -11.67
N THR A 280 -23.32 17.89 -11.39
CA THR A 280 -24.26 18.72 -12.13
C THR A 280 -24.43 20.07 -11.46
N LEU A 281 -24.29 21.16 -12.22
CA LEU A 281 -24.62 22.52 -11.78
C LEU A 281 -25.96 22.96 -12.36
N ARG A 282 -26.93 23.26 -11.51
CA ARG A 282 -28.26 23.75 -11.93
C ARG A 282 -28.68 24.97 -11.10
N ARG A 283 -28.89 26.10 -11.76
CA ARG A 283 -29.32 27.37 -11.13
C ARG A 283 -28.45 27.79 -9.92
N GLY A 284 -27.14 27.58 -10.03
CA GLY A 284 -26.17 27.88 -8.97
C GLY A 284 -26.10 26.84 -7.84
N ILE A 285 -26.81 25.71 -7.96
CA ILE A 285 -26.80 24.63 -6.95
C ILE A 285 -26.09 23.41 -7.55
N TRP A 286 -25.03 22.96 -6.89
CA TRP A 286 -24.29 21.76 -7.23
C TRP A 286 -24.99 20.49 -6.74
N SER A 287 -24.89 19.42 -7.51
CA SER A 287 -25.29 18.08 -7.08
C SER A 287 -24.31 17.49 -6.07
N ASN A 288 -24.63 16.33 -5.52
CA ASN A 288 -23.66 15.46 -4.89
C ASN A 288 -22.57 15.10 -5.91
N LEU A 289 -21.35 14.82 -5.40
CA LEU A 289 -20.22 14.35 -6.18
C LEU A 289 -20.46 12.90 -6.63
N VAL A 290 -20.10 12.59 -7.87
CA VAL A 290 -19.96 11.24 -8.38
C VAL A 290 -18.50 11.01 -8.70
N GLU A 291 -17.94 9.96 -8.12
CA GLU A 291 -16.55 9.54 -8.27
C GLU A 291 -16.53 8.19 -8.98
N LYS A 292 -15.71 8.04 -10.01
CA LYS A 292 -15.56 6.81 -10.78
C LYS A 292 -14.12 6.60 -11.20
N SER A 293 -13.61 5.41 -10.92
CA SER A 293 -12.25 5.01 -11.30
C SER A 293 -12.28 4.16 -12.57
N PHE A 294 -11.30 4.40 -13.42
CA PHE A 294 -11.03 3.64 -14.64
C PHE A 294 -9.54 3.31 -14.66
N GLY A 295 -9.22 2.08 -15.00
CA GLY A 295 -7.83 1.59 -14.95
C GLY A 295 -7.45 0.81 -16.20
N THR A 296 -6.19 0.93 -16.61
CA THR A 296 -5.56 0.03 -17.58
C THR A 296 -5.21 -1.30 -16.90
N ASP A 297 -4.90 -2.31 -17.69
CA ASP A 297 -4.37 -3.56 -17.17
C ASP A 297 -2.90 -3.39 -16.80
N VAL A 298 -2.57 -3.59 -15.54
CA VAL A 298 -1.22 -3.56 -14.98
C VAL A 298 -0.86 -4.86 -14.27
N SER A 299 -1.58 -5.94 -14.59
CA SER A 299 -1.40 -7.26 -13.96
C SER A 299 -0.02 -7.88 -14.19
N ALA A 300 0.75 -7.35 -15.14
CA ALA A 300 2.13 -7.77 -15.40
C ALA A 300 3.20 -7.01 -14.59
N LEU A 301 2.80 -6.07 -13.72
CA LEU A 301 3.74 -5.41 -12.81
C LEU A 301 4.18 -6.39 -11.72
N ARG A 302 5.48 -6.50 -11.48
CA ARG A 302 6.07 -7.39 -10.47
C ARG A 302 7.02 -6.62 -9.56
N ILE A 303 7.11 -7.02 -8.30
CA ILE A 303 8.24 -6.62 -7.44
C ILE A 303 9.41 -7.52 -7.82
N SER A 304 10.50 -6.92 -8.27
CA SER A 304 11.72 -7.60 -8.69
C SER A 304 12.75 -7.69 -7.58
N GLU A 305 12.84 -6.66 -6.71
CA GLU A 305 13.84 -6.60 -5.65
C GLU A 305 13.28 -5.89 -4.41
N ILE A 306 13.61 -6.40 -3.20
CA ILE A 306 13.23 -5.82 -1.91
C ILE A 306 14.48 -5.70 -1.03
N HIS A 307 14.93 -4.48 -0.76
CA HIS A 307 16.04 -4.22 0.17
C HIS A 307 15.50 -3.76 1.52
N TYR A 308 14.95 -4.68 2.29
CA TYR A 308 14.28 -4.40 3.56
C TYR A 308 15.23 -4.22 4.75
N ASN A 309 16.46 -4.77 4.68
CA ASN A 309 17.47 -4.66 5.73
C ASN A 309 18.87 -4.45 5.12
N PRO A 310 19.12 -3.27 4.49
CA PRO A 310 20.40 -2.97 3.88
C PRO A 310 21.54 -3.00 4.90
N ARG A 311 22.77 -3.21 4.46
CA ARG A 311 23.93 -3.11 5.36
C ARG A 311 24.05 -1.70 5.95
N PRO A 312 24.56 -1.56 7.20
CA PRO A 312 24.75 -0.25 7.79
C PRO A 312 25.63 0.66 6.90
N PRO A 313 25.35 1.97 6.87
CA PRO A 313 26.26 2.95 6.27
C PRO A 313 27.56 3.05 7.09
N ASP A 314 28.55 3.78 6.56
CA ASP A 314 29.80 4.05 7.27
C ASP A 314 29.55 4.76 8.61
N GLU A 315 30.41 4.51 9.63
CA GLU A 315 30.22 5.00 11.03
C GLU A 315 30.04 6.53 11.14
N ASP A 316 30.61 7.32 10.21
CA ASP A 316 30.51 8.77 10.18
C ASP A 316 29.35 9.30 9.29
N SER A 317 28.57 8.42 8.69
CA SER A 317 27.45 8.80 7.80
C SER A 317 26.27 9.39 8.59
N PRO A 318 25.67 10.50 8.13
CA PRO A 318 24.42 11.00 8.70
C PRO A 318 23.19 10.18 8.30
N VAL A 319 23.34 9.25 7.36
CA VAL A 319 22.28 8.39 6.82
C VAL A 319 22.05 7.21 7.75
N SER A 320 20.81 6.87 8.05
CA SER A 320 20.49 5.65 8.78
C SER A 320 20.40 4.44 7.83
N GLN A 321 20.54 3.25 8.38
CA GLN A 321 20.39 2.00 7.62
C GLN A 321 19.01 1.92 6.93
N GLN A 322 17.96 2.33 7.63
CA GLN A 322 16.59 2.34 7.12
C GLN A 322 16.38 3.31 5.95
N ASP A 323 17.11 4.43 5.91
CA ASP A 323 16.99 5.40 4.81
C ASP A 323 17.48 4.83 3.46
N LEU A 324 18.17 3.69 3.48
CA LEU A 324 18.69 2.98 2.31
C LEU A 324 17.76 1.87 1.79
N GLU A 325 16.59 1.68 2.42
CA GLU A 325 15.60 0.70 1.97
C GLU A 325 14.98 1.08 0.63
N PHE A 326 14.68 0.08 -0.20
CA PHE A 326 13.95 0.29 -1.45
C PHE A 326 13.13 -0.94 -1.86
N ILE A 327 12.15 -0.69 -2.72
CA ILE A 327 11.40 -1.71 -3.46
C ILE A 327 11.56 -1.39 -4.95
N GLU A 328 11.94 -2.38 -5.73
CA GLU A 328 12.00 -2.28 -7.17
C GLU A 328 10.83 -3.04 -7.80
N LEU A 329 10.26 -2.42 -8.85
CA LEU A 329 9.22 -3.02 -9.65
C LEU A 329 9.68 -3.10 -11.11
N VAL A 330 9.15 -4.09 -11.83
CA VAL A 330 9.45 -4.29 -13.24
C VAL A 330 8.18 -4.52 -14.05
N ASN A 331 8.15 -4.02 -15.28
CA ASN A 331 7.14 -4.37 -16.26
C ASN A 331 7.56 -5.68 -16.97
N SER A 332 6.92 -6.79 -16.62
CA SER A 332 7.21 -8.11 -17.21
C SER A 332 6.47 -8.38 -18.53
N SER A 333 5.70 -7.40 -19.05
CA SER A 333 4.95 -7.53 -20.30
C SER A 333 5.71 -7.00 -21.54
N GLU A 334 5.12 -7.19 -22.72
CA GLU A 334 5.62 -6.65 -23.99
C GLU A 334 5.03 -5.25 -24.33
N GLU A 335 4.13 -4.72 -23.49
CA GLU A 335 3.49 -3.42 -23.68
C GLU A 335 3.86 -2.47 -22.54
N ALA A 336 3.78 -1.15 -22.77
CA ALA A 336 4.00 -0.17 -21.72
C ALA A 336 2.83 -0.18 -20.71
N LEU A 337 3.13 -0.14 -19.43
CA LEU A 337 2.16 -0.06 -18.34
C LEU A 337 1.93 1.40 -17.92
N ASP A 338 0.67 1.75 -17.68
CA ASP A 338 0.26 3.02 -17.08
C ASP A 338 0.10 2.84 -15.57
N LEU A 339 1.02 3.41 -14.80
CA LEU A 339 1.07 3.28 -13.34
C LEU A 339 0.14 4.26 -12.61
N THR A 340 -0.63 5.09 -13.33
CA THR A 340 -1.59 6.04 -12.72
C THR A 340 -2.62 5.28 -11.87
N GLY A 341 -2.73 5.60 -10.60
CA GLY A 341 -3.62 4.94 -9.65
C GLY A 341 -3.08 3.65 -9.04
N VAL A 342 -1.91 3.17 -9.47
CA VAL A 342 -1.22 2.06 -8.79
C VAL A 342 -0.71 2.56 -7.44
N HIS A 343 -0.95 1.79 -6.37
CA HIS A 343 -0.53 2.18 -5.04
C HIS A 343 -0.29 0.96 -4.14
N PHE A 344 0.57 1.13 -3.13
CA PHE A 344 0.72 0.13 -2.07
C PHE A 344 -0.44 0.24 -1.09
N SER A 345 -1.14 -0.87 -0.86
CA SER A 345 -2.24 -0.98 0.12
C SER A 345 -1.80 -1.64 1.43
N SER A 346 -0.61 -2.27 1.46
CA SER A 346 0.03 -2.85 2.65
C SER A 346 1.55 -2.77 2.55
N GLY A 347 2.23 -2.67 3.69
CA GLY A 347 3.67 -2.54 3.85
C GLY A 347 4.09 -1.07 3.94
N VAL A 348 4.21 -0.41 2.83
CA VAL A 348 4.61 1.01 2.74
C VAL A 348 3.48 1.88 2.18
N GLU A 349 3.56 3.20 2.37
CA GLU A 349 2.62 4.15 1.78
C GLU A 349 3.25 4.82 0.55
N PHE A 350 2.81 4.46 -0.65
CA PHE A 350 3.20 5.12 -1.90
C PHE A 350 2.08 5.01 -2.94
N ASP A 351 1.85 6.09 -3.69
CA ASP A 351 0.87 6.18 -4.76
C ASP A 351 1.53 6.76 -6.01
N PHE A 352 1.52 6.00 -7.10
CA PHE A 352 2.14 6.38 -8.36
C PHE A 352 1.42 7.55 -9.06
N THR A 353 0.17 7.88 -8.71
CA THR A 353 -0.55 8.99 -9.33
C THR A 353 0.21 10.33 -9.25
N SER A 354 0.94 10.53 -8.15
CA SER A 354 1.78 11.72 -7.92
C SER A 354 3.26 11.51 -8.27
N SER A 355 3.61 10.36 -8.83
CA SER A 355 4.98 9.96 -9.16
C SER A 355 5.55 10.77 -10.33
N ALA A 356 6.87 10.85 -10.38
CA ALA A 356 7.60 11.32 -11.55
C ALA A 356 7.55 10.33 -12.73
N VAL A 357 7.16 9.07 -12.47
CA VAL A 357 7.09 7.96 -13.42
C VAL A 357 5.66 7.45 -13.49
N LEU A 358 4.99 7.72 -14.59
CA LEU A 358 3.62 7.24 -14.85
C LEU A 358 3.56 6.17 -15.95
N ASP A 359 4.57 6.08 -16.80
CA ASP A 359 4.66 5.09 -17.87
C ASP A 359 5.90 4.23 -17.64
N LEU A 360 5.74 2.92 -17.69
CA LEU A 360 6.83 1.94 -17.54
C LEU A 360 6.91 1.09 -18.80
N ALA A 361 7.99 1.25 -19.57
CA ALA A 361 8.18 0.52 -20.82
C ALA A 361 8.38 -1.00 -20.59
N PRO A 362 8.19 -1.85 -21.61
CA PRO A 362 8.47 -3.28 -21.50
C PRO A 362 9.88 -3.59 -20.99
N GLY A 363 9.98 -4.39 -19.95
CA GLY A 363 11.25 -4.77 -19.32
C GLY A 363 11.94 -3.65 -18.53
N GLU A 364 11.32 -2.49 -18.39
CA GLU A 364 11.86 -1.37 -17.61
C GLU A 364 11.61 -1.57 -16.12
N PHE A 365 12.56 -1.12 -15.31
CA PHE A 365 12.52 -1.16 -13.85
C PHE A 365 12.23 0.23 -13.28
N VAL A 366 11.50 0.28 -12.17
CA VAL A 366 11.22 1.51 -11.43
C VAL A 366 11.32 1.26 -9.94
N LEU A 367 11.92 2.19 -9.21
CA LEU A 367 12.10 2.09 -7.77
C LEU A 367 11.19 3.05 -7.00
N VAL A 368 10.74 2.58 -5.84
CA VAL A 368 10.30 3.42 -4.74
C VAL A 368 11.31 3.28 -3.60
N VAL A 369 11.84 4.39 -3.12
CA VAL A 369 12.93 4.42 -2.15
C VAL A 369 12.48 5.07 -0.85
N LYS A 370 13.15 4.78 0.24
CA LYS A 370 12.84 5.40 1.53
C LYS A 370 13.22 6.88 1.57
N ASP A 371 14.41 7.21 1.08
CA ASP A 371 14.97 8.56 1.04
C ASP A 371 15.92 8.66 -0.18
N ILE A 372 15.61 9.55 -1.11
CA ILE A 372 16.39 9.70 -2.36
C ILE A 372 17.80 10.23 -2.09
N GLU A 373 17.96 11.16 -1.14
CA GLU A 373 19.28 11.72 -0.82
C GLU A 373 20.18 10.66 -0.18
N ALA A 374 19.63 9.85 0.72
CA ALA A 374 20.34 8.72 1.31
C ALA A 374 20.68 7.66 0.27
N PHE A 375 19.73 7.28 -0.57
CA PHE A 375 19.91 6.32 -1.65
C PHE A 375 21.03 6.74 -2.62
N ALA A 376 21.10 8.03 -2.98
CA ALA A 376 22.14 8.60 -3.83
C ALA A 376 23.55 8.57 -3.22
N THR A 377 23.70 8.31 -1.91
CA THR A 377 25.03 8.11 -1.30
C THR A 377 25.64 6.77 -1.65
N ARG A 378 24.82 5.78 -2.04
CA ARG A 378 25.24 4.42 -2.36
C ARG A 378 25.13 4.07 -3.83
N TYR A 379 24.15 4.64 -4.53
CA TYR A 379 23.80 4.29 -5.92
C TYR A 379 23.90 5.49 -6.87
N ASP A 380 24.27 5.23 -8.11
CA ASP A 380 24.26 6.25 -9.19
C ASP A 380 22.83 6.46 -9.71
N ILE A 381 22.10 7.38 -9.10
CA ILE A 381 20.71 7.68 -9.46
C ILE A 381 20.52 8.27 -10.87
N GLY A 382 21.61 8.67 -11.57
CA GLY A 382 21.52 9.20 -12.93
C GLY A 382 21.06 8.21 -13.97
N ARG A 383 21.02 6.91 -13.63
CA ARG A 383 20.62 5.80 -14.51
C ARG A 383 19.45 4.99 -13.99
N ILE A 384 18.96 5.31 -12.79
CA ILE A 384 17.91 4.58 -12.11
C ILE A 384 16.61 5.38 -12.21
N LEU A 385 15.54 4.71 -12.63
CA LEU A 385 14.21 5.33 -12.68
C LEU A 385 13.58 5.25 -11.29
N ILE A 386 13.51 6.40 -10.59
CA ILE A 386 12.95 6.50 -9.24
C ILE A 386 11.58 7.18 -9.34
N ALA A 387 10.54 6.47 -8.90
CA ALA A 387 9.17 6.97 -8.84
C ALA A 387 8.98 8.02 -7.75
N GLY A 388 9.62 7.82 -6.60
CA GLY A 388 9.55 8.72 -5.47
C GLY A 388 9.93 8.07 -4.14
N GLU A 389 9.65 8.80 -3.05
CA GLU A 389 9.89 8.34 -1.68
C GLU A 389 8.61 7.79 -1.06
N TYR A 390 8.68 6.61 -0.44
CA TYR A 390 7.58 6.04 0.31
C TYR A 390 7.61 6.45 1.79
N ARG A 391 6.45 6.39 2.45
CA ARG A 391 6.32 6.55 3.89
C ARG A 391 6.18 5.19 4.58
N GLY A 392 6.61 5.11 5.83
CA GLY A 392 6.72 3.87 6.58
C GLY A 392 8.14 3.32 6.53
N ASN A 393 8.38 2.10 6.98
CA ASN A 393 9.63 1.37 6.89
C ASN A 393 9.30 -0.07 6.58
N LEU A 394 10.20 -0.75 5.88
CA LEU A 394 10.11 -2.19 5.67
C LEU A 394 10.48 -2.94 6.96
N ALA A 395 9.70 -3.93 7.35
CA ALA A 395 9.95 -4.70 8.56
C ALA A 395 11.09 -5.70 8.33
N ASN A 396 12.15 -5.65 9.14
CA ASN A 396 13.30 -6.54 8.99
C ASN A 396 12.95 -8.03 9.13
N ALA A 397 11.97 -8.37 9.99
CA ALA A 397 11.52 -9.76 10.17
C ALA A 397 10.52 -10.25 9.11
N GLY A 398 10.09 -9.36 8.20
CA GLY A 398 9.09 -9.64 7.18
C GLY A 398 7.73 -9.01 7.46
N GLU A 399 7.01 -8.73 6.38
CA GLU A 399 5.65 -8.19 6.41
C GLU A 399 4.92 -8.45 5.10
N GLU A 400 3.62 -8.14 5.07
CA GLU A 400 2.84 -8.17 3.84
C GLU A 400 3.12 -6.95 2.98
N LEU A 401 3.45 -7.17 1.70
CA LEU A 401 3.43 -6.16 0.65
C LEU A 401 2.22 -6.43 -0.26
N ALA A 402 1.38 -5.43 -0.44
CA ALA A 402 0.26 -5.51 -1.37
C ALA A 402 0.21 -4.28 -2.26
N LEU A 403 0.08 -4.51 -3.56
CA LEU A 403 -0.01 -3.49 -4.59
C LEU A 403 -1.37 -3.60 -5.28
N GLN A 404 -2.09 -2.48 -5.38
CA GLN A 404 -3.39 -2.39 -6.03
C GLN A 404 -3.33 -1.46 -7.25
N ASP A 405 -4.19 -1.74 -8.20
CA ASP A 405 -4.38 -0.91 -9.40
C ASP A 405 -5.36 0.25 -9.15
N ALA A 406 -5.60 1.06 -10.18
CA ALA A 406 -6.53 2.19 -10.14
C ALA A 406 -7.99 1.82 -9.81
N LEU A 407 -8.37 0.55 -9.91
CA LEU A 407 -9.69 0.03 -9.57
C LEU A 407 -9.75 -0.52 -8.13
N GLY A 408 -8.63 -0.57 -7.42
CA GLY A 408 -8.49 -1.17 -6.11
C GLY A 408 -8.42 -2.71 -6.16
N GLU A 409 -8.15 -3.30 -7.34
CA GLU A 409 -7.92 -4.74 -7.48
C GLU A 409 -6.45 -5.05 -7.18
N ASN A 410 -6.20 -6.17 -6.48
CA ASN A 410 -4.83 -6.57 -6.17
C ASN A 410 -4.08 -6.97 -7.44
N ILE A 411 -2.96 -6.30 -7.71
CA ILE A 411 -1.96 -6.72 -8.69
C ILE A 411 -1.15 -7.88 -8.13
N LEU A 412 -0.73 -7.73 -6.87
CA LEU A 412 -0.03 -8.73 -6.06
C LEU A 412 -0.26 -8.48 -4.58
N ALA A 413 -0.19 -9.55 -3.78
CA ALA A 413 -0.18 -9.49 -2.32
C ALA A 413 0.55 -10.73 -1.78
N PHE A 414 1.61 -10.54 -1.01
CA PHE A 414 2.37 -11.61 -0.38
C PHE A 414 3.14 -11.10 0.83
N SER A 415 3.55 -12.00 1.72
CA SER A 415 4.43 -11.65 2.83
C SER A 415 5.82 -12.20 2.58
N TYR A 416 6.84 -11.36 2.66
CA TYR A 416 8.24 -11.79 2.70
C TYR A 416 8.68 -12.09 4.15
N SER A 417 9.79 -12.81 4.31
CA SER A 417 10.38 -13.12 5.61
C SER A 417 11.91 -13.17 5.50
N ASP A 418 12.60 -12.73 6.55
CA ASP A 418 14.05 -12.84 6.73
C ASP A 418 14.54 -14.30 6.79
N ASP A 419 13.65 -15.23 7.18
CA ASP A 419 13.92 -16.67 7.16
C ASP A 419 14.10 -17.25 5.74
N TRP A 420 13.72 -16.51 4.67
CA TRP A 420 13.81 -17.01 3.29
C TRP A 420 15.25 -17.14 2.80
N ASP A 421 16.10 -16.15 3.09
CA ASP A 421 17.55 -16.21 2.83
C ASP A 421 18.30 -15.35 3.88
N PRO A 422 19.15 -15.95 4.73
CA PRO A 422 19.87 -15.23 5.77
C PRO A 422 20.83 -14.13 5.28
N GLN A 423 21.19 -14.11 4.00
CA GLN A 423 22.05 -13.07 3.43
C GLN A 423 21.30 -11.74 3.25
N THR A 424 19.97 -11.79 3.19
CA THR A 424 19.15 -10.59 3.02
C THR A 424 18.89 -9.86 4.34
N ASP A 425 19.22 -10.49 5.49
CA ASP A 425 19.08 -9.89 6.82
C ASP A 425 20.34 -9.13 7.23
N GLY A 426 20.48 -7.89 6.75
CA GLY A 426 21.52 -6.94 7.17
C GLY A 426 22.93 -7.20 6.63
N GLN A 427 23.11 -8.20 5.75
CA GLN A 427 24.41 -8.50 5.15
C GLN A 427 24.67 -7.74 3.84
N GLY A 428 23.70 -6.93 3.41
CA GLY A 428 23.79 -6.06 2.25
C GLY A 428 23.29 -6.67 0.93
N PHE A 429 22.66 -7.84 1.00
CA PHE A 429 22.05 -8.46 -0.18
C PHE A 429 20.52 -8.28 -0.13
N PRO A 430 19.89 -7.62 -1.08
CA PRO A 430 18.43 -7.58 -1.15
C PRO A 430 17.84 -8.93 -1.53
N LEU A 431 16.55 -9.09 -1.26
CA LEU A 431 15.74 -10.21 -1.71
C LEU A 431 15.32 -9.98 -3.17
N GLU A 432 15.67 -10.87 -4.08
CA GLU A 432 15.48 -10.74 -5.52
C GLU A 432 14.58 -11.84 -6.07
N LEU A 433 13.68 -11.48 -7.00
CA LEU A 433 12.78 -12.40 -7.69
C LEU A 433 13.53 -13.21 -8.74
N VAL A 434 13.47 -14.54 -8.67
CA VAL A 434 14.20 -15.46 -9.55
C VAL A 434 13.66 -15.45 -10.99
N ASP A 435 12.35 -15.31 -11.15
CA ASP A 435 11.66 -15.29 -12.45
C ASP A 435 10.69 -14.12 -12.51
N LEU A 436 10.99 -13.12 -13.31
CA LEU A 436 10.17 -11.91 -13.48
C LEU A 436 8.80 -12.19 -14.11
N THR A 437 8.59 -13.37 -14.68
CA THR A 437 7.33 -13.79 -15.32
C THR A 437 6.45 -14.65 -14.43
N VAL A 438 6.88 -14.87 -13.18
CA VAL A 438 6.16 -15.71 -12.22
C VAL A 438 4.74 -15.15 -11.95
N GLU A 439 3.77 -16.06 -11.82
CA GLU A 439 2.40 -15.67 -11.46
C GLU A 439 2.36 -15.07 -10.06
N ALA A 440 1.49 -14.05 -9.86
CA ALA A 440 1.44 -13.28 -8.61
C ALA A 440 1.19 -14.14 -7.36
N GLU A 441 0.44 -15.24 -7.50
CA GLU A 441 0.14 -16.17 -6.40
C GLU A 441 1.36 -16.94 -5.90
N LEU A 442 2.40 -17.08 -6.74
CA LEU A 442 3.64 -17.77 -6.38
C LEU A 442 4.66 -16.87 -5.68
N LEU A 443 4.43 -15.55 -5.63
CA LEU A 443 5.29 -14.62 -4.91
C LEU A 443 5.35 -14.90 -3.39
N ALA A 444 4.33 -15.53 -2.82
CA ALA A 444 4.33 -15.97 -1.44
C ALA A 444 5.24 -17.19 -1.15
N SER A 445 5.83 -17.79 -2.20
CA SER A 445 6.71 -18.95 -2.06
C SER A 445 8.17 -18.52 -1.89
N PRO A 446 8.89 -18.99 -0.85
CA PRO A 446 10.33 -18.73 -0.71
C PRO A 446 11.15 -19.16 -1.94
N ALA A 447 10.67 -20.17 -2.69
CA ALA A 447 11.36 -20.67 -3.87
C ALA A 447 11.34 -19.69 -5.05
N SER A 448 10.48 -18.68 -5.03
CA SER A 448 10.45 -17.62 -6.04
C SER A 448 11.49 -16.53 -5.80
N TRP A 449 12.16 -16.55 -4.66
CA TRP A 449 13.09 -15.53 -4.20
C TRP A 449 14.45 -16.09 -3.86
N ARG A 450 15.47 -15.26 -3.91
CA ARG A 450 16.84 -15.54 -3.46
C ARG A 450 17.49 -14.27 -2.94
N ALA A 451 18.61 -14.37 -2.27
CA ALA A 451 19.48 -13.22 -2.09
C ALA A 451 20.03 -12.78 -3.45
N SER A 452 20.13 -11.48 -3.70
CA SER A 452 20.85 -10.94 -4.86
C SER A 452 22.28 -11.49 -4.89
N THR A 453 22.83 -11.69 -6.06
CA THR A 453 24.22 -12.13 -6.20
C THR A 453 25.20 -10.98 -6.03
N ILE A 454 24.70 -9.74 -6.10
CA ILE A 454 25.50 -8.51 -5.99
C ILE A 454 25.17 -7.82 -4.65
N MET A 455 26.24 -7.49 -3.91
CA MET A 455 26.08 -6.71 -2.67
C MET A 455 25.46 -5.35 -3.01
N ASP A 456 24.52 -4.92 -2.19
CA ASP A 456 23.66 -3.74 -2.37
C ASP A 456 22.68 -3.87 -3.56
N GLY A 457 22.63 -5.03 -4.26
CA GLY A 457 21.67 -5.31 -5.32
C GLY A 457 21.97 -4.70 -6.68
N THR A 458 20.96 -4.74 -7.54
CA THR A 458 21.04 -4.24 -8.92
C THR A 458 19.95 -3.23 -9.25
N PRO A 459 19.70 -2.20 -8.39
CA PRO A 459 18.57 -1.30 -8.55
C PRO A 459 18.57 -0.57 -9.91
N GLY A 460 17.46 -0.67 -10.63
CA GLY A 460 17.26 -0.12 -11.97
C GLY A 460 17.70 -1.03 -13.12
N PHE A 461 18.23 -2.19 -12.79
CA PHE A 461 18.69 -3.16 -13.78
C PHE A 461 18.28 -4.56 -13.31
N GLY A 462 17.69 -5.35 -14.17
CA GLY A 462 17.54 -6.77 -13.87
C GLY A 462 18.91 -7.43 -13.73
N GLU A 463 19.01 -8.47 -12.90
CA GLU A 463 20.19 -9.32 -12.97
C GLU A 463 20.38 -9.76 -14.42
N GLN A 464 21.43 -9.29 -15.04
CA GLN A 464 21.81 -9.84 -16.34
C GLN A 464 22.19 -11.30 -16.09
N PRO A 465 21.68 -12.22 -16.90
CA PRO A 465 22.27 -13.55 -16.90
C PRO A 465 23.78 -13.36 -17.07
N PRO A 466 24.61 -14.08 -16.34
CA PRO A 466 26.06 -13.87 -16.36
C PRO A 466 26.52 -13.76 -17.81
N LEU A 467 27.08 -12.61 -18.18
CA LEU A 467 27.63 -12.41 -19.51
C LEU A 467 28.69 -13.51 -19.70
N PRO A 468 28.70 -14.24 -20.82
CA PRO A 468 29.71 -15.23 -21.03
C PRO A 468 31.08 -14.53 -20.97
N GLY A 469 31.80 -14.71 -19.85
CA GLY A 469 33.13 -14.20 -19.66
C GLY A 469 33.29 -12.81 -19.04
N GLY A 470 32.62 -12.49 -17.94
CA GLY A 470 32.95 -11.32 -17.12
C GLY A 470 34.43 -11.26 -16.73
N LEU A 471 35.02 -10.04 -16.69
CA LEU A 471 36.41 -9.87 -16.27
C LEU A 471 36.53 -10.14 -14.76
N GLN A 472 37.37 -11.10 -14.43
CA GLN A 472 37.65 -11.55 -13.07
C GLN A 472 39.14 -11.49 -12.77
N ARG A 473 39.50 -11.22 -11.52
CA ARG A 473 40.87 -11.30 -11.05
C ARG A 473 41.08 -12.65 -10.34
N PRO A 474 41.96 -13.54 -10.83
CA PRO A 474 42.16 -14.82 -10.17
C PRO A 474 42.50 -14.67 -8.69
N GLY A 475 41.73 -15.37 -7.85
CA GLY A 475 41.82 -15.32 -6.38
C GLY A 475 40.93 -14.27 -5.71
N ASP A 476 40.18 -13.44 -6.43
CA ASP A 476 39.19 -12.52 -5.88
C ASP A 476 37.91 -13.31 -5.56
N THR A 477 37.86 -13.84 -4.35
CA THR A 477 36.77 -14.69 -3.86
C THR A 477 35.56 -13.86 -3.38
N ASN A 478 35.82 -12.65 -2.85
CA ASN A 478 34.79 -11.77 -2.29
C ASN A 478 34.27 -10.73 -3.30
N GLN A 479 34.79 -10.73 -4.53
CA GLN A 479 34.39 -9.89 -5.66
C GLN A 479 34.61 -8.38 -5.45
N ASP A 480 35.58 -7.97 -4.63
CA ASP A 480 35.87 -6.56 -4.39
C ASP A 480 36.86 -5.94 -5.41
N GLY A 481 37.22 -6.69 -6.45
CA GLY A 481 38.14 -6.29 -7.54
C GLY A 481 39.62 -6.33 -7.14
N ARG A 482 39.97 -6.87 -5.98
CA ARG A 482 41.33 -7.01 -5.48
C ARG A 482 41.59 -8.46 -5.13
N THR A 483 42.87 -8.81 -5.00
CA THR A 483 43.27 -10.10 -4.47
C THR A 483 44.11 -9.86 -3.23
N ASP A 484 43.52 -10.05 -2.05
CA ASP A 484 44.15 -9.76 -0.75
C ASP A 484 43.81 -10.81 0.33
N LEU A 485 44.04 -10.47 1.60
CA LEU A 485 43.81 -11.37 2.73
C LEU A 485 42.31 -11.77 2.86
N SER A 486 41.40 -10.85 2.52
CA SER A 486 39.96 -11.09 2.67
C SER A 486 39.48 -12.24 1.76
N ASP A 487 40.10 -12.40 0.60
CA ASP A 487 39.79 -13.49 -0.33
C ASP A 487 40.19 -14.86 0.19
N ALA A 488 41.37 -14.93 0.77
CA ALA A 488 41.80 -16.17 1.42
C ALA A 488 40.88 -16.55 2.58
N VAL A 489 40.43 -15.56 3.36
CA VAL A 489 39.46 -15.77 4.45
C VAL A 489 38.09 -16.18 3.90
N SER A 490 37.62 -15.54 2.82
CA SER A 490 36.35 -15.87 2.16
C SER A 490 36.37 -17.29 1.60
N LEU A 491 37.42 -17.68 0.86
CA LEU A 491 37.54 -19.02 0.32
C LEU A 491 37.56 -20.09 1.42
N LEU A 492 38.38 -19.87 2.47
CA LEU A 492 38.44 -20.80 3.60
C LEU A 492 37.14 -20.83 4.40
N GLY A 493 36.43 -19.68 4.49
CA GLY A 493 35.10 -19.58 5.07
C GLY A 493 34.08 -20.45 4.34
N HIS A 494 34.04 -20.37 3.01
CA HIS A 494 33.20 -21.23 2.18
C HIS A 494 33.52 -22.72 2.39
N LEU A 495 34.77 -23.08 2.31
CA LEU A 495 35.18 -24.50 2.37
C LEU A 495 34.94 -25.16 3.74
N PHE A 496 35.07 -24.44 4.85
CA PHE A 496 35.00 -25.02 6.21
C PHE A 496 33.77 -24.64 7.01
N ILE A 497 33.13 -23.52 6.71
CA ILE A 497 32.01 -22.98 7.48
C ILE A 497 30.76 -22.87 6.61
N GLY A 498 30.91 -22.94 5.25
CA GLY A 498 29.82 -22.72 4.31
C GLY A 498 29.39 -21.26 4.20
N ASN A 499 30.30 -20.33 4.48
CA ASN A 499 30.06 -18.89 4.35
C ASN A 499 31.23 -18.20 3.61
N PRO A 500 30.99 -17.58 2.42
CA PRO A 500 29.71 -17.48 1.71
C PRO A 500 29.17 -18.86 1.28
N GLN A 501 27.86 -18.98 1.16
CA GLN A 501 27.23 -20.25 0.75
C GLN A 501 27.54 -20.58 -0.71
N ARG A 502 27.77 -19.57 -1.54
CA ARG A 502 28.05 -19.70 -2.97
C ARG A 502 29.38 -19.03 -3.30
N LEU A 503 30.08 -19.62 -4.24
CA LEU A 503 31.26 -19.04 -4.88
C LEU A 503 30.84 -18.15 -6.06
N PRO A 504 31.69 -17.23 -6.54
CA PRO A 504 31.32 -16.15 -7.46
C PRO A 504 30.77 -16.56 -8.83
N CYS A 505 31.09 -17.72 -9.34
CA CYS A 505 30.81 -18.08 -10.73
C CYS A 505 29.74 -19.16 -10.88
N GLY A 506 28.93 -19.06 -11.92
CA GLY A 506 27.96 -20.06 -12.32
C GLY A 506 26.92 -20.39 -11.27
N ASP A 507 26.76 -21.66 -10.92
CA ASP A 507 25.84 -22.12 -9.90
C ASP A 507 26.34 -21.90 -8.45
N GLY A 508 27.50 -21.29 -8.28
CA GLY A 508 28.15 -21.03 -7.01
C GLY A 508 28.78 -22.25 -6.33
N ALA A 509 28.81 -23.40 -7.02
CA ALA A 509 29.40 -24.61 -6.47
C ALA A 509 30.92 -24.64 -6.70
N VAL A 510 31.64 -25.37 -5.84
CA VAL A 510 33.07 -25.65 -6.01
C VAL A 510 33.38 -26.34 -7.36
N ALA A 511 32.43 -27.13 -7.86
CA ALA A 511 32.57 -27.87 -9.10
C ALA A 511 32.27 -27.06 -10.38
N ASP A 512 31.83 -25.80 -10.25
CA ASP A 512 31.56 -24.94 -11.40
C ASP A 512 32.85 -24.61 -12.16
N PRO A 513 32.86 -24.72 -13.50
CA PRO A 513 34.07 -24.47 -14.31
C PRO A 513 34.62 -23.05 -14.16
N GLY A 514 33.78 -22.02 -14.00
CA GLY A 514 34.19 -20.64 -13.77
C GLY A 514 34.89 -20.48 -12.42
N ASN A 515 34.37 -21.09 -11.37
CA ASN A 515 34.99 -21.11 -10.06
C ASN A 515 36.32 -21.86 -10.09
N ALA A 516 36.44 -22.96 -10.87
CA ALA A 516 37.71 -23.66 -11.02
C ALA A 516 38.79 -22.75 -11.65
N VAL A 517 38.45 -21.97 -12.68
CA VAL A 517 39.39 -21.02 -13.27
C VAL A 517 39.74 -19.87 -12.34
N LEU A 518 38.78 -19.39 -11.55
CA LEU A 518 38.95 -18.24 -10.62
C LEU A 518 39.75 -18.60 -9.37
N LEU A 519 39.53 -19.79 -8.80
CA LEU A 519 39.90 -20.13 -7.41
C LEU A 519 40.83 -21.34 -7.26
N ASP A 520 41.12 -22.11 -8.34
CA ASP A 520 42.23 -23.10 -8.37
C ASP A 520 43.56 -22.33 -8.53
N LEU A 521 44.07 -21.87 -7.42
CA LEU A 521 45.19 -20.93 -7.38
C LEU A 521 46.53 -21.62 -7.46
N ASN A 522 46.58 -22.91 -7.09
CA ASN A 522 47.79 -23.73 -7.18
C ASN A 522 47.87 -24.51 -8.48
N GLY A 523 46.79 -24.60 -9.29
CA GLY A 523 46.72 -25.25 -10.58
C GLY A 523 46.62 -26.78 -10.53
N ASP A 524 46.07 -27.34 -9.44
CA ASP A 524 45.97 -28.81 -9.28
C ASP A 524 44.57 -29.36 -9.70
N THR A 525 43.70 -28.51 -10.22
CA THR A 525 42.34 -28.79 -10.68
C THR A 525 41.32 -29.04 -9.56
N GLN A 526 41.64 -28.72 -8.34
CA GLN A 526 40.72 -28.81 -7.20
C GLN A 526 40.68 -27.45 -6.48
N ILE A 527 39.50 -27.07 -5.97
CA ILE A 527 39.39 -25.93 -5.07
C ILE A 527 39.32 -26.48 -3.64
N ASP A 528 40.42 -26.32 -2.91
CA ASP A 528 40.51 -26.82 -1.55
C ASP A 528 41.36 -25.94 -0.62
N LEU A 529 41.74 -26.47 0.55
CA LEU A 529 42.58 -25.76 1.49
C LEU A 529 43.92 -25.29 0.91
N ALA A 530 44.47 -26.04 -0.08
CA ALA A 530 45.77 -25.71 -0.66
C ALA A 530 45.73 -24.38 -1.42
N ASP A 531 44.61 -24.01 -2.05
CA ASP A 531 44.44 -22.75 -2.75
C ASP A 531 44.41 -21.55 -1.80
N GLY A 532 43.67 -21.65 -0.69
CA GLY A 532 43.72 -20.64 0.36
C GLY A 532 45.12 -20.45 0.92
N ILE A 533 45.85 -21.55 1.14
CA ILE A 533 47.26 -21.51 1.58
C ILE A 533 48.16 -20.92 0.51
N HIS A 534 47.97 -21.29 -0.75
CA HIS A 534 48.72 -20.74 -1.89
C HIS A 534 48.58 -19.22 -1.97
N LEU A 535 47.34 -18.70 -1.85
CA LEU A 535 47.10 -17.28 -1.82
C LEU A 535 47.83 -16.58 -0.66
N LEU A 536 47.75 -17.13 0.53
CA LEU A 536 48.46 -16.57 1.72
C LEU A 536 49.98 -16.56 1.52
N ILE A 537 50.53 -17.61 0.92
CA ILE A 537 51.99 -17.70 0.62
C ILE A 537 52.36 -16.65 -0.44
N TYR A 538 51.56 -16.48 -1.47
CA TYR A 538 51.76 -15.45 -2.48
C TYR A 538 51.76 -14.05 -1.84
N LEU A 539 50.72 -13.72 -1.08
CA LEU A 539 50.54 -12.39 -0.52
C LEU A 539 51.59 -12.01 0.54
N PHE A 540 52.06 -12.97 1.37
CA PHE A 540 52.88 -12.64 2.54
C PHE A 540 54.28 -13.19 2.50
N GLN A 541 54.58 -14.16 1.66
CA GLN A 541 55.90 -14.82 1.62
C GLN A 541 56.61 -14.68 0.28
N GLY A 542 55.96 -13.99 -0.72
CA GLY A 542 56.55 -13.87 -2.05
C GLY A 542 56.60 -15.19 -2.80
N GLY A 543 55.61 -16.07 -2.56
CA GLY A 543 55.43 -17.33 -3.28
C GLY A 543 54.99 -17.13 -4.72
N PRO A 544 54.79 -18.23 -5.47
CA PRO A 544 54.34 -18.15 -6.84
C PRO A 544 52.96 -17.50 -6.94
N GLN A 545 52.76 -16.76 -8.04
CA GLN A 545 51.44 -16.13 -8.30
C GLN A 545 50.37 -17.19 -8.56
N PRO A 546 49.08 -16.84 -8.43
CA PRO A 546 47.97 -17.72 -8.80
C PRO A 546 48.09 -18.29 -10.19
N ALA A 547 47.65 -19.53 -10.41
CA ALA A 547 47.76 -20.23 -11.69
C ALA A 547 47.07 -19.46 -12.83
N GLY A 548 45.98 -18.78 -12.56
CA GLY A 548 45.29 -17.88 -13.50
C GLY A 548 45.96 -16.52 -13.72
N GLY A 549 47.07 -16.21 -13.04
CA GLY A 549 47.76 -14.91 -13.11
C GLY A 549 47.23 -13.89 -12.09
N THR A 550 47.56 -12.60 -12.30
CA THR A 550 47.18 -11.49 -11.40
C THR A 550 46.42 -10.36 -12.13
N GLU A 551 46.25 -10.50 -13.42
CA GLU A 551 45.51 -9.56 -14.27
C GLU A 551 44.04 -10.00 -14.39
N CYS A 552 43.18 -9.04 -14.74
CA CYS A 552 41.78 -9.33 -15.03
C CYS A 552 41.69 -10.20 -16.31
N ILE A 553 41.03 -11.35 -16.22
CA ILE A 553 40.78 -12.26 -17.32
C ILE A 553 39.28 -12.54 -17.48
N PRO A 554 38.76 -12.72 -18.71
CA PRO A 554 37.36 -13.11 -18.90
C PRO A 554 37.18 -14.59 -18.47
N ILE A 555 36.23 -14.84 -17.58
CA ILE A 555 35.92 -16.20 -17.11
C ILE A 555 34.46 -16.50 -17.39
N GLU A 556 34.19 -17.49 -18.25
CA GLU A 556 32.83 -17.90 -18.59
C GLU A 556 32.03 -18.33 -17.34
N GLY A 557 30.82 -17.85 -17.23
CA GLY A 557 29.95 -18.10 -16.07
C GLY A 557 30.21 -17.19 -14.86
N CYS A 558 31.15 -16.23 -14.95
CA CYS A 558 31.42 -15.27 -13.91
C CYS A 558 30.96 -13.87 -14.32
N GLU A 559 30.54 -13.08 -13.33
CA GLU A 559 30.17 -11.67 -13.50
C GLU A 559 31.38 -10.74 -13.66
N GLN A 560 31.12 -9.44 -13.90
CA GLN A 560 32.17 -8.44 -14.02
C GLN A 560 32.56 -7.93 -12.61
N ALA A 561 33.69 -8.36 -12.07
CA ALA A 561 34.22 -7.89 -10.81
C ALA A 561 35.53 -7.11 -10.90
N CYS A 562 36.12 -7.05 -12.10
CA CYS A 562 37.40 -6.40 -12.32
C CYS A 562 37.20 -5.19 -13.22
N PHE A 563 37.51 -4.00 -12.73
CA PHE A 563 37.43 -2.72 -13.44
C PHE A 563 38.85 -2.19 -13.61
N ASP A 564 39.27 -1.88 -14.85
CA ASP A 564 40.57 -1.29 -15.17
C ASP A 564 40.67 0.18 -14.74
#